data_55ea2f5a2d9db3362efd7f898acdc369
#
_entry.id   55ea2f5a2d9db3362efd7f898acdc369
#
_cell.length_a   1.000
_cell.length_b   1.000
_cell.length_c   1.000
_cell.angle_alpha   90.00
_cell.angle_beta   90.00
_cell.angle_gamma   90.00
#
_symmetry.space_group_name_H-M   'P 1'
#
loop_
_entity.id
_entity.type
_entity.pdbx_description
1 polymer ?
#
loop_
_entity_poly.entity_id
_entity_poly.type
_entity_poly.pdbx_seq_one_letter_code
_entity_poly.pdbx_strand_id
1 'polypeptide(L)'
;YLLTILVSIILSINLANAEKWDMALAYGAGNFHSANAAEFAKNVTEKSGGKLTIVTHPGGSLFKGGEIFRAVRTGQAQIGERFMSALGKEDPLLEVDSQPFLATSYTDAMKLYKASKAEIVKGLDAKGLVFLYAVPWPAQGLYSKKEINSVNDLKGLKFRAYNSATIRIAELTGMAPTKIEAAEISQAFSTGAVESMITSPTTGKNSKIWENGVKYFYDIAAWFPKNMVIVNKDAWNKLDKATQDMVMKQAALAERKGWQLSKQGNVGDKKALADAGMVVGKVNSSLQAHFEKVGETMA
;
A
#
# COMPACT_ATOMS: atom_id res chain seq x y z
N TYR A 1 25.55 -5.48 72.02
CA TYR A 1 25.80 -4.88 70.68
C TYR A 1 25.01 -5.70 69.69
N LEU A 2 23.82 -5.18 69.22
CA LEU A 2 23.03 -5.71 68.08
C LEU A 2 23.67 -5.23 66.83
N LEU A 3 24.13 -6.15 65.99
CA LEU A 3 24.60 -5.85 64.63
C LEU A 3 23.41 -5.95 63.63
N THR A 4 22.88 -4.84 63.23
CA THR A 4 21.80 -4.77 62.26
C THR A 4 22.42 -4.90 60.85
N ILE A 5 22.27 -6.06 60.19
CA ILE A 5 22.69 -6.28 58.83
C ILE A 5 21.59 -5.68 57.88
N LEU A 6 21.91 -4.55 57.27
CA LEU A 6 21.09 -3.93 56.24
C LEU A 6 21.33 -4.67 54.91
N VAL A 7 20.42 -5.56 54.52
CA VAL A 7 20.46 -6.22 53.23
C VAL A 7 19.88 -5.24 52.21
N SER A 8 20.74 -4.54 51.48
CA SER A 8 20.38 -3.71 50.33
C SER A 8 20.04 -4.62 49.16
N ILE A 9 18.76 -4.86 48.91
CA ILE A 9 18.28 -5.46 47.66
C ILE A 9 18.49 -4.43 46.54
N ILE A 10 19.58 -4.55 45.80
CA ILE A 10 19.78 -3.81 44.55
C ILE A 10 18.82 -4.45 43.54
N LEU A 11 17.64 -3.86 43.36
CA LEU A 11 16.80 -4.12 42.20
C LEU A 11 17.58 -3.62 41.00
N SER A 12 18.25 -4.52 40.30
CA SER A 12 18.79 -4.23 38.96
C SER A 12 17.59 -4.04 38.02
N ILE A 13 17.12 -2.80 37.94
CA ILE A 13 16.20 -2.40 36.86
C ILE A 13 17.05 -2.52 35.60
N ASN A 14 16.92 -3.63 34.88
CA ASN A 14 17.33 -3.70 33.48
C ASN A 14 16.53 -2.63 32.73
N LEU A 15 17.08 -1.42 32.63
CA LEU A 15 16.67 -0.44 31.65
C LEU A 15 16.98 -1.07 30.30
N ALA A 16 16.08 -1.92 29.81
CA ALA A 16 16.08 -2.27 28.41
C ALA A 16 16.06 -0.94 27.65
N ASN A 17 17.11 -0.68 26.86
CA ASN A 17 17.19 0.54 26.08
C ASN A 17 15.90 0.67 25.27
N ALA A 18 15.14 1.76 25.51
CA ALA A 18 13.92 2.02 24.78
C ALA A 18 14.29 2.26 23.30
N GLU A 19 13.82 1.39 22.43
CA GLU A 19 14.03 1.53 20.98
C GLU A 19 13.08 2.57 20.42
N LYS A 20 13.58 3.43 19.56
CA LYS A 20 12.78 4.39 18.78
C LYS A 20 12.88 4.04 17.32
N TRP A 21 11.74 3.82 16.67
CA TRP A 21 11.63 3.57 15.26
C TRP A 21 10.94 4.71 14.54
N ASP A 22 11.52 5.14 13.45
CA ASP A 22 10.91 6.09 12.52
C ASP A 22 10.24 5.32 11.38
N MET A 23 8.90 5.48 11.25
CA MET A 23 8.08 4.79 10.26
C MET A 23 7.81 5.67 9.05
N ALA A 24 8.46 5.37 7.95
CA ALA A 24 8.25 6.08 6.69
C ALA A 24 6.95 5.65 6.00
N LEU A 25 6.09 6.61 5.66
CA LEU A 25 4.79 6.41 5.00
C LEU A 25 4.70 7.26 3.74
N ALA A 26 4.38 6.62 2.60
CA ALA A 26 4.33 7.31 1.32
C ALA A 26 3.12 8.25 1.15
N TYR A 27 2.00 7.94 1.82
CA TYR A 27 0.73 8.63 1.65
C TYR A 27 0.47 9.62 2.78
N GLY A 28 -0.33 10.67 2.50
CA GLY A 28 -0.73 11.66 3.49
C GLY A 28 -1.49 11.04 4.67
N ALA A 29 -1.50 11.71 5.83
CA ALA A 29 -2.09 11.21 7.07
C ALA A 29 -3.58 10.82 6.95
N GLY A 30 -4.34 11.48 6.07
CA GLY A 30 -5.75 11.17 5.82
C GLY A 30 -6.00 9.93 4.94
N ASN A 31 -4.96 9.33 4.38
CA ASN A 31 -5.08 8.06 3.65
C ASN A 31 -5.26 6.91 4.64
N PHE A 32 -6.18 5.98 4.35
CA PHE A 32 -6.51 4.88 5.27
C PHE A 32 -5.31 3.96 5.59
N HIS A 33 -4.37 3.78 4.68
CA HIS A 33 -3.12 3.05 4.94
C HIS A 33 -2.30 3.77 6.01
N SER A 34 -2.05 5.07 5.82
CA SER A 34 -1.30 5.86 6.79
C SER A 34 -2.00 5.97 8.15
N ALA A 35 -3.32 6.13 8.15
CA ALA A 35 -4.11 6.15 9.39
C ALA A 35 -4.07 4.80 10.13
N ASN A 36 -4.18 3.68 9.41
CA ASN A 36 -4.06 2.33 9.98
C ASN A 36 -2.65 2.07 10.51
N ALA A 37 -1.62 2.52 9.80
CA ALA A 37 -0.22 2.43 10.25
C ALA A 37 0.05 3.29 11.49
N ALA A 38 -0.53 4.50 11.57
CA ALA A 38 -0.42 5.36 12.73
C ALA A 38 -1.09 4.75 13.98
N GLU A 39 -2.25 4.10 13.81
CA GLU A 39 -2.90 3.38 14.90
C GLU A 39 -2.08 2.15 15.34
N PHE A 40 -1.53 1.39 14.39
CA PHE A 40 -0.60 0.31 14.70
C PHE A 40 0.59 0.83 15.52
N ALA A 41 1.24 1.91 15.08
CA ALA A 41 2.38 2.52 15.77
C ALA A 41 2.03 2.96 17.20
N LYS A 42 0.87 3.62 17.38
CA LYS A 42 0.34 4.02 18.68
C LYS A 42 0.14 2.79 19.58
N ASN A 43 -0.54 1.77 19.09
CA ASN A 43 -0.83 0.55 19.87
C ASN A 43 0.45 -0.19 20.29
N VAL A 44 1.46 -0.26 19.41
CA VAL A 44 2.76 -0.84 19.73
C VAL A 44 3.45 -0.03 20.82
N THR A 45 3.50 1.30 20.67
CA THR A 45 4.14 2.18 21.67
C THR A 45 3.49 2.04 23.05
N GLU A 46 2.16 2.07 23.12
CA GLU A 46 1.43 1.93 24.39
C GLU A 46 1.63 0.56 25.02
N LYS A 47 1.52 -0.52 24.22
CA LYS A 47 1.55 -1.91 24.72
C LYS A 47 2.96 -2.43 25.02
N SER A 48 3.99 -1.79 24.50
CA SER A 48 5.39 -2.15 24.80
C SER A 48 5.83 -1.70 26.20
N GLY A 49 5.02 -0.89 26.89
CA GLY A 49 5.39 -0.29 28.16
C GLY A 49 6.63 0.62 28.07
N GLY A 50 6.79 1.30 26.93
CA GLY A 50 7.92 2.20 26.66
C GLY A 50 9.18 1.53 26.10
N LYS A 51 9.17 0.21 25.88
CA LYS A 51 10.32 -0.49 25.27
C LYS A 51 10.51 -0.18 23.79
N LEU A 52 9.43 0.14 23.07
CA LEU A 52 9.46 0.51 21.66
C LEU A 52 8.52 1.68 21.40
N THR A 53 9.06 2.78 20.88
CA THR A 53 8.29 3.92 20.39
C THR A 53 8.36 3.96 18.87
N ILE A 54 7.21 4.00 18.19
CA ILE A 54 7.16 4.16 16.73
C ILE A 54 6.59 5.53 16.40
N VAL A 55 7.39 6.34 15.68
CA VAL A 55 6.99 7.68 15.18
C VAL A 55 6.69 7.58 13.69
N THR A 56 5.48 7.98 13.28
CA THR A 56 5.08 7.91 11.87
C THR A 56 5.39 9.21 11.13
N HIS A 57 5.84 9.09 9.88
CA HIS A 57 6.19 10.18 8.98
C HIS A 57 5.38 10.07 7.68
N PRO A 58 4.13 10.60 7.65
CA PRO A 58 3.25 10.48 6.48
C PRO A 58 3.64 11.43 5.35
N GLY A 59 3.09 11.16 4.15
CA GLY A 59 3.23 12.04 2.98
C GLY A 59 4.61 12.06 2.36
N GLY A 60 5.42 11.04 2.60
CA GLY A 60 6.79 10.99 2.08
C GLY A 60 7.71 12.03 2.72
N SER A 61 7.39 12.48 3.96
CA SER A 61 8.15 13.52 4.68
C SER A 61 9.53 13.04 5.14
N LEU A 62 9.69 11.74 5.43
CA LEU A 62 10.99 11.17 5.80
C LEU A 62 11.72 10.64 4.56
N PHE A 63 11.03 9.82 3.74
CA PHE A 63 11.50 9.28 2.47
C PHE A 63 10.37 9.27 1.46
N LYS A 64 10.66 9.61 0.20
CA LYS A 64 9.69 9.49 -0.90
C LYS A 64 9.28 8.03 -1.10
N GLY A 65 8.06 7.80 -1.57
CA GLY A 65 7.51 6.45 -1.73
C GLY A 65 8.46 5.47 -2.42
N GLY A 66 9.14 5.88 -3.49
CA GLY A 66 10.12 5.06 -4.20
C GLY A 66 11.37 4.69 -3.40
N GLU A 67 11.67 5.42 -2.34
CA GLU A 67 12.90 5.27 -1.54
C GLU A 67 12.70 4.40 -0.29
N ILE A 68 11.45 4.27 0.21
CA ILE A 68 11.13 3.64 1.49
C ILE A 68 11.70 2.22 1.61
N PHE A 69 11.53 1.38 0.59
CA PHE A 69 12.02 -0.01 0.63
C PHE A 69 13.54 -0.06 0.85
N ARG A 70 14.28 0.76 0.10
CA ARG A 70 15.74 0.85 0.25
C ARG A 70 16.11 1.41 1.62
N ALA A 71 15.44 2.48 2.07
CA ALA A 71 15.72 3.11 3.36
C ALA A 71 15.56 2.13 4.54
N VAL A 72 14.49 1.31 4.51
CA VAL A 72 14.29 0.28 5.54
C VAL A 72 15.33 -0.84 5.41
N ARG A 73 15.59 -1.33 4.19
CA ARG A 73 16.58 -2.38 3.95
C ARG A 73 17.98 -1.98 4.42
N THR A 74 18.36 -0.72 4.26
CA THR A 74 19.70 -0.22 4.66
C THR A 74 19.75 0.36 6.07
N GLY A 75 18.67 0.27 6.85
CA GLY A 75 18.60 0.75 8.23
C GLY A 75 18.52 2.28 8.40
N GLN A 76 18.29 3.03 7.30
CA GLN A 76 18.06 4.48 7.37
C GLN A 76 16.70 4.83 7.99
N ALA A 77 15.74 3.93 7.89
CA ALA A 77 14.52 3.89 8.69
C ALA A 77 14.37 2.48 9.26
N GLN A 78 13.84 2.35 10.48
CA GLN A 78 13.67 1.04 11.12
C GLN A 78 12.46 0.30 10.54
N ILE A 79 11.42 1.03 10.16
CA ILE A 79 10.15 0.50 9.68
C ILE A 79 9.59 1.38 8.56
N GLY A 80 8.78 0.81 7.67
CA GLY A 80 8.13 1.59 6.62
C GLY A 80 7.01 0.83 5.94
N GLU A 81 6.11 1.58 5.30
CA GLU A 81 5.07 1.04 4.44
C GLU A 81 5.42 1.26 2.98
N ARG A 82 5.32 0.19 2.18
CA ARG A 82 5.60 0.26 0.75
C ARG A 82 4.58 -0.51 -0.08
N PHE A 83 4.22 0.07 -1.23
CA PHE A 83 3.42 -0.56 -2.27
C PHE A 83 4.18 -1.74 -2.89
N MET A 84 3.63 -2.96 -2.77
CA MET A 84 4.35 -4.20 -3.10
C MET A 84 4.69 -4.27 -4.59
N SER A 85 3.73 -4.05 -5.47
CA SER A 85 3.92 -4.23 -6.90
C SER A 85 4.85 -3.19 -7.57
N ALA A 86 5.26 -2.15 -6.87
CA ALA A 86 6.33 -1.26 -7.34
C ALA A 86 7.74 -1.90 -7.23
N LEU A 87 7.82 -3.06 -6.60
CA LEU A 87 9.06 -3.78 -6.28
C LEU A 87 9.27 -5.04 -7.12
N GLY A 88 8.57 -5.20 -8.24
CA GLY A 88 8.69 -6.38 -9.11
C GLY A 88 10.10 -6.62 -9.65
N LYS A 89 10.92 -5.56 -9.77
CA LYS A 89 12.35 -5.70 -10.12
C LYS A 89 13.19 -6.26 -8.97
N GLU A 90 12.76 -6.08 -7.73
CA GLU A 90 13.41 -6.65 -6.54
C GLU A 90 13.00 -8.12 -6.35
N ASP A 91 11.73 -8.43 -6.63
CA ASP A 91 11.17 -9.76 -6.56
C ASP A 91 9.85 -9.80 -7.37
N PRO A 92 9.76 -10.58 -8.47
CA PRO A 92 8.54 -10.68 -9.28
C PRO A 92 7.30 -11.11 -8.49
N LEU A 93 7.46 -11.89 -7.41
CA LEU A 93 6.35 -12.33 -6.57
C LEU A 93 5.63 -11.15 -5.88
N LEU A 94 6.30 -10.03 -5.68
CA LEU A 94 5.70 -8.81 -5.12
C LEU A 94 4.72 -8.13 -6.10
N GLU A 95 4.71 -8.50 -7.38
CA GLU A 95 3.75 -8.03 -8.39
C GLU A 95 2.54 -8.95 -8.59
N VAL A 96 2.52 -10.14 -7.99
CA VAL A 96 1.47 -11.15 -8.23
C VAL A 96 0.05 -10.62 -7.97
N ASP A 97 -0.12 -9.70 -7.01
CA ASP A 97 -1.40 -9.10 -6.66
C ASP A 97 -1.88 -8.01 -7.63
N SER A 98 -1.02 -7.63 -8.57
CA SER A 98 -1.29 -6.66 -9.63
C SER A 98 -1.40 -7.32 -11.01
N GLN A 99 -1.39 -8.67 -11.06
CA GLN A 99 -1.70 -9.40 -12.27
C GLN A 99 -3.16 -9.15 -12.65
N PRO A 100 -3.44 -8.54 -13.82
CA PRO A 100 -4.80 -8.14 -14.18
C PRO A 100 -5.74 -9.34 -14.26
N PHE A 101 -6.90 -9.19 -13.63
CA PHE A 101 -8.02 -10.14 -13.60
C PHE A 101 -7.70 -11.52 -12.98
N LEU A 102 -6.53 -11.70 -12.35
CA LEU A 102 -6.22 -12.90 -11.56
C LEU A 102 -7.06 -12.99 -10.29
N ALA A 103 -7.28 -11.87 -9.63
CA ALA A 103 -8.13 -11.75 -8.44
C ALA A 103 -9.05 -10.53 -8.58
N THR A 104 -10.34 -10.75 -8.85
CA THR A 104 -11.33 -9.71 -9.14
C THR A 104 -12.31 -9.47 -7.99
N SER A 105 -12.11 -10.17 -6.87
CA SER A 105 -12.87 -10.01 -5.64
C SER A 105 -11.97 -10.01 -4.41
N TYR A 106 -12.47 -9.46 -3.28
CA TYR A 106 -11.74 -9.55 -2.00
C TYR A 106 -11.53 -10.99 -1.54
N THR A 107 -12.42 -11.90 -1.90
CA THR A 107 -12.30 -13.33 -1.60
C THR A 107 -11.10 -13.92 -2.34
N ASP A 108 -10.98 -13.64 -3.64
CA ASP A 108 -9.88 -14.15 -4.46
C ASP A 108 -8.57 -13.45 -4.13
N ALA A 109 -8.60 -12.14 -3.85
CA ALA A 109 -7.44 -11.41 -3.36
C ALA A 109 -6.90 -11.98 -2.03
N MET A 110 -7.80 -12.43 -1.12
CA MET A 110 -7.40 -13.10 0.12
C MET A 110 -6.83 -14.50 -0.13
N LYS A 111 -7.40 -15.28 -1.07
CA LYS A 111 -6.84 -16.58 -1.45
C LYS A 111 -5.43 -16.43 -2.03
N LEU A 112 -5.26 -15.50 -2.98
CA LEU A 112 -3.97 -15.20 -3.59
C LEU A 112 -2.94 -14.76 -2.56
N TYR A 113 -3.35 -13.87 -1.64
CA TYR A 113 -2.48 -13.41 -0.56
C TYR A 113 -2.03 -14.55 0.35
N LYS A 114 -2.94 -15.43 0.77
CA LYS A 114 -2.60 -16.59 1.59
C LYS A 114 -1.67 -17.56 0.88
N ALA A 115 -1.88 -17.78 -0.42
CA ALA A 115 -1.05 -18.67 -1.23
C ALA A 115 0.37 -18.14 -1.44
N SER A 116 0.54 -16.82 -1.60
CA SER A 116 1.84 -16.20 -1.89
C SER A 116 2.60 -15.73 -0.64
N LYS A 117 1.93 -15.55 0.50
CA LYS A 117 2.50 -14.90 1.71
C LYS A 117 3.79 -15.56 2.19
N ALA A 118 3.84 -16.89 2.26
CA ALA A 118 5.00 -17.59 2.80
C ALA A 118 6.28 -17.31 1.98
N GLU A 119 6.18 -17.37 0.66
CA GLU A 119 7.32 -17.11 -0.23
C GLU A 119 7.69 -15.61 -0.24
N ILE A 120 6.71 -14.70 -0.16
CA ILE A 120 6.97 -13.26 0.01
C ILE A 120 7.77 -12.99 1.29
N VAL A 121 7.35 -13.57 2.42
CA VAL A 121 8.05 -13.44 3.71
C VAL A 121 9.48 -13.95 3.60
N LYS A 122 9.68 -15.12 3.00
CA LYS A 122 11.00 -15.71 2.79
C LYS A 122 11.89 -14.85 1.89
N GLY A 123 11.35 -14.30 0.79
CA GLY A 123 12.07 -13.40 -0.10
C GLY A 123 12.49 -12.09 0.57
N LEU A 124 11.64 -11.54 1.44
CA LEU A 124 11.95 -10.35 2.22
C LEU A 124 12.99 -10.64 3.32
N ASP A 125 12.86 -11.78 4.01
CA ASP A 125 13.84 -12.21 5.04
C ASP A 125 15.24 -12.35 4.46
N ALA A 126 15.36 -12.93 3.26
CA ALA A 126 16.64 -13.05 2.54
C ALA A 126 17.25 -11.67 2.16
N LYS A 127 16.44 -10.61 2.14
CA LYS A 127 16.86 -9.23 1.87
C LYS A 127 17.11 -8.41 3.17
N GLY A 128 17.11 -9.07 4.33
CA GLY A 128 17.30 -8.39 5.62
C GLY A 128 16.08 -7.61 6.11
N LEU A 129 14.88 -8.06 5.73
CA LEU A 129 13.63 -7.40 6.08
C LEU A 129 12.68 -8.37 6.79
N VAL A 130 12.00 -7.87 7.82
CA VAL A 130 10.92 -8.58 8.51
C VAL A 130 9.58 -8.06 8.00
N PHE A 131 8.75 -8.96 7.48
CA PHE A 131 7.39 -8.64 7.06
C PHE A 131 6.46 -8.62 8.27
N LEU A 132 5.69 -7.56 8.45
CA LEU A 132 4.69 -7.48 9.52
C LEU A 132 3.29 -7.80 9.03
N TYR A 133 2.78 -7.05 8.05
CA TYR A 133 1.43 -7.23 7.52
C TYR A 133 1.27 -6.59 6.14
N ALA A 134 0.20 -6.95 5.43
CA ALA A 134 -0.18 -6.28 4.19
C ALA A 134 -1.67 -5.94 4.13
N VAL A 135 -1.96 -4.80 3.51
CA VAL A 135 -3.31 -4.25 3.38
C VAL A 135 -3.62 -3.98 1.91
N PRO A 136 -4.75 -4.49 1.38
CA PRO A 136 -5.10 -4.23 -0.01
C PRO A 136 -5.65 -2.81 -0.20
N TRP A 137 -5.40 -2.25 -1.38
CA TRP A 137 -6.19 -1.16 -1.92
C TRP A 137 -7.54 -1.69 -2.40
N PRO A 138 -8.57 -0.84 -2.49
CA PRO A 138 -9.81 -1.17 -3.19
C PRO A 138 -9.55 -1.58 -4.64
N ALA A 139 -10.55 -2.24 -5.24
CA ALA A 139 -10.51 -2.69 -6.63
C ALA A 139 -10.05 -1.57 -7.57
N GLN A 140 -9.13 -1.90 -8.48
CA GLN A 140 -8.61 -0.92 -9.42
C GLN A 140 -9.61 -0.72 -10.58
N GLY A 141 -9.93 0.55 -10.87
CA GLY A 141 -10.84 0.97 -11.93
C GLY A 141 -10.18 1.96 -12.88
N LEU A 142 -10.77 2.11 -14.06
CA LEU A 142 -10.29 3.02 -15.10
C LEU A 142 -10.87 4.43 -14.89
N TYR A 143 -10.00 5.42 -14.82
CA TYR A 143 -10.34 6.85 -14.84
C TYR A 143 -10.07 7.48 -16.21
N SER A 144 -10.93 8.38 -16.62
CA SER A 144 -10.72 9.13 -17.87
C SER A 144 -11.34 10.54 -17.81
N LYS A 145 -10.69 11.50 -18.49
CA LYS A 145 -11.27 12.82 -18.76
C LYS A 145 -12.39 12.76 -19.80
N LYS A 146 -12.32 11.79 -20.72
CA LYS A 146 -13.29 11.57 -21.81
C LYS A 146 -14.04 10.27 -21.54
N GLU A 147 -15.23 10.17 -22.11
CA GLU A 147 -15.98 8.93 -22.12
C GLU A 147 -15.26 7.86 -22.94
N ILE A 148 -15.25 6.62 -22.44
CA ILE A 148 -14.65 5.45 -23.08
C ILE A 148 -15.75 4.45 -23.39
N ASN A 149 -16.08 4.32 -24.67
CA ASN A 149 -17.14 3.44 -25.16
C ASN A 149 -16.61 2.27 -25.98
N SER A 150 -15.36 2.34 -26.43
CA SER A 150 -14.73 1.32 -27.28
C SER A 150 -13.23 1.22 -27.03
N VAL A 151 -12.62 0.14 -27.52
CA VAL A 151 -11.15 -0.04 -27.51
C VAL A 151 -10.44 1.08 -28.29
N ASN A 152 -11.08 1.64 -29.33
CA ASN A 152 -10.48 2.72 -30.09
C ASN A 152 -10.33 4.02 -29.27
N ASP A 153 -11.18 4.23 -28.27
CA ASP A 153 -11.09 5.41 -27.39
C ASP A 153 -9.89 5.37 -26.44
N LEU A 154 -9.28 4.20 -26.28
CA LEU A 154 -8.05 4.03 -25.50
C LEU A 154 -6.80 4.46 -26.29
N LYS A 155 -6.82 4.39 -27.62
CA LYS A 155 -5.64 4.62 -28.45
C LYS A 155 -5.11 6.05 -28.28
N GLY A 156 -3.83 6.15 -27.95
CA GLY A 156 -3.13 7.42 -27.78
C GLY A 156 -3.48 8.18 -26.50
N LEU A 157 -4.40 7.67 -25.63
CA LEU A 157 -4.66 8.31 -24.35
C LEU A 157 -3.37 8.37 -23.50
N LYS A 158 -3.05 9.56 -23.03
CA LYS A 158 -1.97 9.76 -22.08
C LYS A 158 -2.34 9.09 -20.75
N PHE A 159 -1.64 8.03 -20.40
CA PHE A 159 -1.99 7.17 -19.29
C PHE A 159 -0.99 7.27 -18.14
N ARG A 160 -1.48 7.50 -16.92
CA ARG A 160 -0.66 7.39 -15.72
C ARG A 160 -0.46 5.93 -15.35
N ALA A 161 0.77 5.47 -15.40
CA ALA A 161 1.20 4.20 -14.85
C ALA A 161 1.90 4.38 -13.50
N TYR A 162 1.98 3.31 -12.67
CA TYR A 162 2.68 3.33 -11.39
C TYR A 162 3.55 2.09 -11.13
N ASN A 163 3.41 1.06 -11.95
CA ASN A 163 4.21 -0.17 -11.92
C ASN A 163 4.35 -0.76 -13.32
N SER A 164 5.11 -1.85 -13.46
CA SER A 164 5.32 -2.54 -14.74
C SER A 164 4.01 -3.05 -15.35
N ALA A 165 3.12 -3.60 -14.54
CA ALA A 165 1.83 -4.12 -15.02
C ALA A 165 0.99 -3.01 -15.66
N THR A 166 0.87 -1.83 -15.03
CA THR A 166 0.11 -0.71 -15.60
C THR A 166 0.76 -0.11 -16.84
N ILE A 167 2.09 -0.12 -16.96
CA ILE A 167 2.79 0.23 -18.20
C ILE A 167 2.40 -0.77 -19.30
N ARG A 168 2.46 -2.06 -19.00
CA ARG A 168 2.18 -3.11 -19.99
C ARG A 168 0.72 -3.11 -20.46
N ILE A 169 -0.23 -2.87 -19.55
CA ILE A 169 -1.65 -2.68 -19.92
C ILE A 169 -1.79 -1.51 -20.89
N ALA A 170 -1.16 -0.37 -20.63
CA ALA A 170 -1.24 0.78 -21.49
C ALA A 170 -0.67 0.48 -22.90
N GLU A 171 0.47 -0.17 -22.98
CA GLU A 171 1.07 -0.59 -24.25
C GLU A 171 0.15 -1.53 -25.04
N LEU A 172 -0.40 -2.55 -24.40
CA LEU A 172 -1.27 -3.55 -25.03
C LEU A 172 -2.62 -2.97 -25.47
N THR A 173 -3.08 -1.91 -24.84
CA THR A 173 -4.33 -1.20 -25.20
C THR A 173 -4.11 0.00 -26.11
N GLY A 174 -2.85 0.30 -26.47
CA GLY A 174 -2.49 1.42 -27.33
C GLY A 174 -2.51 2.79 -26.64
N MET A 175 -2.57 2.83 -25.31
CA MET A 175 -2.41 4.05 -24.53
C MET A 175 -0.93 4.43 -24.42
N ALA A 176 -0.64 5.69 -24.11
CA ALA A 176 0.70 6.23 -23.96
C ALA A 176 1.07 6.34 -22.46
N PRO A 177 1.84 5.41 -21.86
CA PRO A 177 2.12 5.39 -20.44
C PRO A 177 3.18 6.40 -20.03
N THR A 178 2.97 7.05 -18.88
CA THR A 178 3.97 7.83 -18.15
C THR A 178 3.94 7.39 -16.69
N LYS A 179 5.09 7.03 -16.13
CA LYS A 179 5.19 6.63 -14.71
C LYS A 179 5.16 7.86 -13.81
N ILE A 180 4.16 7.93 -12.93
CA ILE A 180 3.90 9.06 -12.02
C ILE A 180 3.53 8.50 -10.64
N GLU A 181 4.19 8.98 -9.59
CA GLU A 181 3.92 8.60 -8.21
C GLU A 181 2.58 9.19 -7.72
N ALA A 182 2.02 8.60 -6.67
CA ALA A 182 0.68 8.96 -6.18
C ALA A 182 0.56 10.43 -5.73
N ALA A 183 1.63 11.01 -5.18
CA ALA A 183 1.65 12.40 -4.73
C ALA A 183 1.58 13.41 -5.90
N GLU A 184 1.90 12.99 -7.11
CA GLU A 184 1.99 13.85 -8.30
C GLU A 184 0.74 13.75 -9.20
N ILE A 185 -0.23 12.90 -8.87
CA ILE A 185 -1.41 12.63 -9.69
C ILE A 185 -2.17 13.92 -10.03
N SER A 186 -2.52 14.73 -9.02
CA SER A 186 -3.30 15.96 -9.23
C SER A 186 -2.60 16.91 -10.20
N GLN A 187 -1.29 17.12 -10.03
CA GLN A 187 -0.51 17.96 -10.91
C GLN A 187 -0.45 17.41 -12.34
N ALA A 188 -0.23 16.10 -12.49
CA ALA A 188 -0.13 15.47 -13.81
C ALA A 188 -1.42 15.58 -14.60
N PHE A 189 -2.59 15.43 -13.96
CA PHE A 189 -3.88 15.62 -14.59
C PHE A 189 -4.18 17.09 -14.87
N SER A 190 -3.88 18.03 -13.96
CA SER A 190 -4.13 19.46 -14.15
C SER A 190 -3.32 20.03 -15.30
N THR A 191 -2.08 19.60 -15.49
CA THR A 191 -1.22 20.03 -16.59
C THR A 191 -1.49 19.32 -17.91
N GLY A 192 -2.34 18.27 -17.92
CA GLY A 192 -2.59 17.45 -19.11
C GLY A 192 -1.41 16.55 -19.50
N ALA A 193 -0.48 16.31 -18.58
CA ALA A 193 0.58 15.30 -18.77
C ALA A 193 -0.03 13.89 -18.90
N VAL A 194 -1.17 13.66 -18.22
CA VAL A 194 -1.99 12.45 -18.34
C VAL A 194 -3.48 12.80 -18.41
N GLU A 195 -4.27 11.88 -18.98
CA GLU A 195 -5.72 12.02 -19.19
C GLU A 195 -6.50 10.84 -18.63
N SER A 196 -5.80 9.74 -18.34
CA SER A 196 -6.38 8.50 -17.85
C SER A 196 -5.44 7.80 -16.86
N MET A 197 -5.98 6.89 -16.06
CA MET A 197 -5.23 6.01 -15.17
C MET A 197 -6.09 4.81 -14.76
N ILE A 198 -5.47 3.70 -14.37
CA ILE A 198 -6.13 2.65 -13.60
C ILE A 198 -5.63 2.74 -12.17
N THR A 199 -6.53 2.96 -11.21
CA THR A 199 -6.22 3.03 -9.78
C THR A 199 -7.47 2.83 -8.93
N SER A 200 -7.32 2.81 -7.59
CA SER A 200 -8.45 2.63 -6.67
C SER A 200 -9.37 3.87 -6.60
N PRO A 201 -10.65 3.70 -6.23
CA PRO A 201 -11.53 4.84 -5.94
C PRO A 201 -10.99 5.71 -4.80
N THR A 202 -10.32 5.13 -3.81
CA THR A 202 -9.66 5.85 -2.72
C THR A 202 -8.57 6.80 -3.21
N THR A 203 -7.77 6.37 -4.20
CA THR A 203 -6.74 7.24 -4.80
C THR A 203 -7.39 8.44 -5.51
N GLY A 204 -8.44 8.20 -6.31
CA GLY A 204 -9.17 9.27 -6.99
C GLY A 204 -9.77 10.28 -6.01
N LYS A 205 -10.38 9.79 -4.93
CA LYS A 205 -10.93 10.63 -3.86
C LYS A 205 -9.85 11.46 -3.17
N ASN A 206 -8.76 10.82 -2.74
CA ASN A 206 -7.68 11.50 -2.01
C ASN A 206 -6.97 12.57 -2.83
N SER A 207 -6.87 12.38 -4.16
CA SER A 207 -6.31 13.35 -5.09
C SER A 207 -7.35 14.37 -5.60
N LYS A 208 -8.62 14.28 -5.15
CA LYS A 208 -9.74 15.09 -5.62
C LYS A 208 -9.74 15.19 -7.15
N ILE A 209 -9.65 14.05 -7.80
CA ILE A 209 -9.32 13.96 -9.21
C ILE A 209 -10.33 14.69 -10.13
N TRP A 210 -11.58 14.85 -9.67
CA TRP A 210 -12.64 15.61 -10.34
C TRP A 210 -12.28 17.11 -10.53
N GLU A 211 -11.50 17.69 -9.60
CA GLU A 211 -11.01 19.08 -9.71
C GLU A 211 -10.00 19.24 -10.87
N ASN A 212 -9.43 18.13 -11.35
CA ASN A 212 -8.44 18.09 -12.43
C ASN A 212 -9.04 17.64 -13.78
N GLY A 213 -10.36 17.75 -13.92
CA GLY A 213 -11.10 17.53 -15.16
C GLY A 213 -11.38 16.07 -15.50
N VAL A 214 -11.15 15.13 -14.57
CA VAL A 214 -11.55 13.73 -14.74
C VAL A 214 -13.02 13.59 -14.44
N LYS A 215 -13.77 13.03 -15.39
CA LYS A 215 -15.24 12.95 -15.35
C LYS A 215 -15.76 11.53 -15.18
N TYR A 216 -14.97 10.52 -15.53
CA TYR A 216 -15.42 9.13 -15.60
C TYR A 216 -14.58 8.22 -14.72
N PHE A 217 -15.25 7.34 -14.00
CA PHE A 217 -14.67 6.20 -13.31
C PHE A 217 -15.43 4.94 -13.71
N TYR A 218 -14.70 3.97 -14.27
CA TYR A 218 -15.25 2.68 -14.68
C TYR A 218 -14.75 1.59 -13.73
N ASP A 219 -15.68 0.95 -13.05
CA ASP A 219 -15.39 -0.15 -12.12
C ASP A 219 -15.15 -1.46 -12.90
N ILE A 220 -13.92 -1.66 -13.30
CA ILE A 220 -13.47 -2.87 -14.00
C ILE A 220 -12.95 -3.95 -13.06
N ALA A 221 -12.80 -3.65 -11.76
CA ALA A 221 -12.30 -4.56 -10.73
C ALA A 221 -11.05 -5.35 -11.15
N ALA A 222 -10.09 -4.66 -11.77
CA ALA A 222 -8.98 -5.30 -12.47
C ALA A 222 -8.06 -6.11 -11.56
N TRP A 223 -7.76 -5.63 -10.33
CA TRP A 223 -6.97 -6.31 -9.28
C TRP A 223 -7.07 -5.56 -7.95
N PHE A 224 -6.50 -6.15 -6.86
CA PHE A 224 -6.47 -5.61 -5.51
C PHE A 224 -5.02 -5.57 -4.98
N PRO A 225 -4.22 -4.58 -5.38
CA PRO A 225 -2.81 -4.52 -4.99
C PRO A 225 -2.67 -4.19 -3.52
N LYS A 226 -1.53 -4.53 -2.92
CA LYS A 226 -1.30 -4.33 -1.49
C LYS A 226 -0.13 -3.41 -1.19
N ASN A 227 -0.26 -2.70 -0.06
CA ASN A 227 0.88 -2.18 0.66
C ASN A 227 1.30 -3.19 1.72
N MET A 228 2.58 -3.30 1.97
CA MET A 228 3.16 -4.06 3.08
C MET A 228 3.86 -3.15 4.06
N VAL A 229 3.86 -3.53 5.34
CA VAL A 229 4.70 -2.94 6.38
C VAL A 229 5.86 -3.87 6.66
N ILE A 230 7.07 -3.35 6.56
CA ILE A 230 8.34 -4.05 6.70
C ILE A 230 9.23 -3.37 7.72
N VAL A 231 10.06 -4.15 8.40
CA VAL A 231 11.03 -3.71 9.40
C VAL A 231 12.43 -4.13 8.97
N ASN A 232 13.42 -3.31 9.22
CA ASN A 232 14.83 -3.67 9.12
C ASN A 232 15.15 -4.82 10.09
N LYS A 233 15.80 -5.89 9.62
CA LYS A 233 16.04 -7.10 10.40
C LYS A 233 16.97 -6.87 11.60
N ASP A 234 17.95 -5.97 11.47
CA ASP A 234 18.84 -5.64 12.57
C ASP A 234 18.11 -4.84 13.66
N ALA A 235 17.23 -3.90 13.28
CA ALA A 235 16.37 -3.21 14.23
C ALA A 235 15.40 -4.18 14.93
N TRP A 236 14.82 -5.12 14.19
CA TRP A 236 13.97 -6.18 14.74
C TRP A 236 14.68 -7.06 15.77
N ASN A 237 15.92 -7.46 15.48
CA ASN A 237 16.71 -8.35 16.33
C ASN A 237 17.18 -7.70 17.64
N LYS A 238 17.11 -6.38 17.77
CA LYS A 238 17.37 -5.67 19.04
C LYS A 238 16.21 -5.80 20.03
N LEU A 239 15.02 -6.12 19.55
CA LEU A 239 13.86 -6.31 20.42
C LEU A 239 13.93 -7.65 21.15
N ASP A 240 13.51 -7.67 22.43
CA ASP A 240 13.30 -8.92 23.14
C ASP A 240 12.12 -9.71 22.52
N LYS A 241 12.10 -11.02 22.72
CA LYS A 241 11.08 -11.91 22.14
C LYS A 241 9.65 -11.51 22.52
N ALA A 242 9.44 -11.08 23.76
CA ALA A 242 8.11 -10.65 24.22
C ALA A 242 7.62 -9.40 23.47
N THR A 243 8.54 -8.45 23.22
CA THR A 243 8.25 -7.26 22.42
C THR A 243 7.99 -7.63 20.94
N GLN A 244 8.79 -8.52 20.35
CA GLN A 244 8.55 -9.03 18.99
C GLN A 244 7.16 -9.67 18.87
N ASP A 245 6.78 -10.54 19.80
CA ASP A 245 5.48 -11.22 19.80
C ASP A 245 4.31 -10.22 19.95
N MET A 246 4.50 -9.21 20.80
CA MET A 246 3.53 -8.12 20.95
C MET A 246 3.38 -7.34 19.65
N VAL A 247 4.48 -6.96 18.97
CA VAL A 247 4.44 -6.26 17.67
C VAL A 247 3.71 -7.11 16.64
N MET A 248 4.01 -8.40 16.52
CA MET A 248 3.32 -9.30 15.58
C MET A 248 1.82 -9.43 15.90
N LYS A 249 1.43 -9.42 17.16
CA LYS A 249 0.01 -9.38 17.56
C LYS A 249 -0.68 -8.10 17.11
N GLN A 250 -0.05 -6.93 17.28
CA GLN A 250 -0.59 -5.67 16.79
C GLN A 250 -0.61 -5.60 15.26
N ALA A 251 0.40 -6.15 14.58
CA ALA A 251 0.45 -6.27 13.12
C ALA A 251 -0.75 -7.08 12.56
N ALA A 252 -1.08 -8.21 13.19
CA ALA A 252 -2.24 -9.02 12.82
C ALA A 252 -3.58 -8.27 13.01
N LEU A 253 -3.68 -7.40 14.02
CA LEU A 253 -4.85 -6.53 14.23
C LEU A 253 -4.93 -5.46 13.14
N ALA A 254 -3.81 -4.81 12.83
CA ALA A 254 -3.71 -3.79 11.78
C ALA A 254 -4.02 -4.38 10.39
N GLU A 255 -3.56 -5.61 10.09
CA GLU A 255 -3.89 -6.32 8.85
C GLU A 255 -5.41 -6.49 8.71
N ARG A 256 -6.07 -7.07 9.73
CA ARG A 256 -7.53 -7.27 9.71
C ARG A 256 -8.29 -5.96 9.53
N LYS A 257 -7.92 -4.93 10.29
CA LYS A 257 -8.54 -3.60 10.20
C LYS A 257 -8.33 -2.97 8.83
N GLY A 258 -7.12 -3.04 8.30
CA GLY A 258 -6.79 -2.50 6.97
C GLY A 258 -7.60 -3.15 5.85
N TRP A 259 -7.78 -4.48 5.88
CA TRP A 259 -8.65 -5.18 4.94
C TRP A 259 -10.11 -4.72 5.04
N GLN A 260 -10.59 -4.45 6.25
CA GLN A 260 -11.94 -3.92 6.50
C GLN A 260 -12.09 -2.50 5.94
N LEU A 261 -11.12 -1.62 6.22
CA LEU A 261 -11.09 -0.25 5.71
C LEU A 261 -11.06 -0.21 4.18
N SER A 262 -10.27 -1.09 3.56
CA SER A 262 -10.24 -1.23 2.10
C SER A 262 -11.62 -1.60 1.53
N LYS A 263 -12.32 -2.58 2.13
CA LYS A 263 -13.69 -2.96 1.71
C LYS A 263 -14.67 -1.80 1.84
N GLN A 264 -14.61 -1.06 2.95
CA GLN A 264 -15.45 0.13 3.17
C GLN A 264 -15.14 1.22 2.14
N GLY A 265 -13.85 1.49 1.87
CA GLY A 265 -13.41 2.43 0.86
C GLY A 265 -13.84 2.03 -0.56
N ASN A 266 -13.87 0.74 -0.87
CA ASN A 266 -14.32 0.28 -2.20
C ASN A 266 -15.78 0.69 -2.52
N VAL A 267 -16.63 0.80 -1.52
CA VAL A 267 -18.01 1.26 -1.67
C VAL A 267 -18.12 2.76 -1.44
N GLY A 268 -17.63 3.24 -0.31
CA GLY A 268 -17.80 4.63 0.12
C GLY A 268 -17.07 5.63 -0.77
N ASP A 269 -15.89 5.29 -1.28
CA ASP A 269 -15.12 6.21 -2.11
C ASP A 269 -15.66 6.27 -3.54
N LYS A 270 -16.26 5.18 -4.09
CA LYS A 270 -17.01 5.24 -5.36
C LYS A 270 -18.20 6.18 -5.23
N LYS A 271 -18.93 6.08 -4.11
CA LYS A 271 -20.03 7.02 -3.83
C LYS A 271 -19.51 8.47 -3.74
N ALA A 272 -18.40 8.71 -3.07
CA ALA A 272 -17.81 10.04 -2.96
C ALA A 272 -17.39 10.61 -4.33
N LEU A 273 -16.89 9.79 -5.26
CA LEU A 273 -16.61 10.21 -6.64
C LEU A 273 -17.91 10.63 -7.37
N ALA A 274 -18.97 9.84 -7.22
CA ALA A 274 -20.28 10.16 -7.80
C ALA A 274 -20.89 11.43 -7.20
N ASP A 275 -20.84 11.58 -5.88
CA ASP A 275 -21.32 12.78 -5.17
C ASP A 275 -20.56 14.04 -5.57
N ALA A 276 -19.29 13.91 -6.01
CA ALA A 276 -18.47 14.97 -6.56
C ALA A 276 -18.75 15.27 -8.05
N GLY A 277 -19.77 14.62 -8.65
CA GLY A 277 -20.21 14.86 -10.01
C GLY A 277 -19.52 14.02 -11.10
N MET A 278 -18.75 12.98 -10.70
CA MET A 278 -18.20 12.05 -11.68
C MET A 278 -19.23 11.01 -12.10
N VAL A 279 -19.15 10.57 -13.36
CA VAL A 279 -19.90 9.42 -13.86
C VAL A 279 -19.20 8.15 -13.38
N VAL A 280 -19.84 7.43 -12.45
CA VAL A 280 -19.32 6.17 -11.88
C VAL A 280 -20.15 5.02 -12.46
N GLY A 281 -19.52 4.11 -13.18
CA GLY A 281 -20.21 3.01 -13.86
C GLY A 281 -19.30 1.84 -14.17
N LYS A 282 -19.77 0.98 -15.06
CA LYS A 282 -18.99 -0.12 -15.64
C LYS A 282 -18.71 0.19 -17.10
N VAL A 283 -17.65 -0.35 -17.64
CA VAL A 283 -17.44 -0.40 -19.08
C VAL A 283 -18.47 -1.36 -19.71
N ASN A 284 -18.74 -1.22 -21.01
CA ASN A 284 -19.54 -2.20 -21.72
C ASN A 284 -18.83 -3.57 -21.81
N SER A 285 -19.57 -4.62 -22.16
CA SER A 285 -19.07 -6.01 -22.16
C SER A 285 -17.91 -6.21 -23.15
N SER A 286 -17.91 -5.52 -24.28
CA SER A 286 -16.83 -5.64 -25.27
C SER A 286 -15.51 -5.07 -24.74
N LEU A 287 -15.57 -3.93 -24.06
CA LEU A 287 -14.40 -3.29 -23.46
C LEU A 287 -13.90 -4.08 -22.23
N GLN A 288 -14.82 -4.64 -21.44
CA GLN A 288 -14.46 -5.53 -20.32
C GLN A 288 -13.71 -6.76 -20.83
N ALA A 289 -14.25 -7.45 -21.85
CA ALA A 289 -13.62 -8.61 -22.46
C ALA A 289 -12.23 -8.27 -23.06
N HIS A 290 -12.08 -7.08 -23.62
CA HIS A 290 -10.78 -6.63 -24.12
C HIS A 290 -9.75 -6.51 -22.98
N PHE A 291 -10.11 -5.89 -21.86
CA PHE A 291 -9.20 -5.78 -20.70
C PHE A 291 -8.86 -7.17 -20.11
N GLU A 292 -9.85 -8.07 -20.04
CA GLU A 292 -9.63 -9.45 -19.58
C GLU A 292 -8.65 -10.19 -20.52
N LYS A 293 -8.78 -10.01 -21.83
CA LYS A 293 -7.84 -10.57 -22.82
C LYS A 293 -6.43 -9.99 -22.68
N VAL A 294 -6.32 -8.70 -22.37
CA VAL A 294 -5.02 -8.09 -22.02
C VAL A 294 -4.42 -8.77 -20.78
N GLY A 295 -5.22 -9.01 -19.74
CA GLY A 295 -4.81 -9.73 -18.55
C GLY A 295 -4.30 -11.15 -18.83
N GLU A 296 -5.01 -11.91 -19.68
CA GLU A 296 -4.56 -13.22 -20.14
C GLU A 296 -3.22 -13.17 -20.90
N THR A 297 -3.00 -12.12 -21.70
CA THR A 297 -1.75 -11.93 -22.45
C THR A 297 -0.57 -11.61 -21.53
N MET A 298 -0.85 -11.09 -20.33
CA MET A 298 0.16 -10.72 -19.32
C MET A 298 0.46 -11.87 -18.34
N ALA A 299 -0.38 -12.90 -18.27
CA ALA A 299 -0.20 -14.06 -17.40
C ALA A 299 0.81 -15.03 -17.96
#